data_b04159869c1aa20e1bbc1ffc7f2fe560
#
_entry.id   b04159869c1aa20e1bbc1ffc7f2fe560
#
_cell.length_a   1.000
_cell.length_b   1.000
_cell.length_c   1.000
_cell.angle_alpha   90.00
_cell.angle_beta   90.00
_cell.angle_gamma   90.00
#
_symmetry.space_group_name_H-M   'P 1'
#
loop_
_entity.id
_entity.type
_entity.pdbx_description
1 polymer ?
#
loop_
_entity_poly.entity_id
_entity_poly.type
_entity_poly.pdbx_seq_one_letter_code
_entity_poly.pdbx_strand_id
1 'polypeptide(L)'
;MNETNSKKKYDLEERTAVLGEQIILLAKKLPYNEINKPLMSQLIRSATSIGANYMEADVAESKKDFQHKIGICKKETKETLHWLRLILFANVNLKTECEKLKNETHELLLIFASILNKCKMNSLKT
;
A
#
# COMPACT_ATOMS: atom_id res chain seq x y z
N MET A 1 3.91 9.71 25.76
CA MET A 1 3.15 10.22 24.91
C MET A 1 2.33 9.30 24.07
N ASN A 2 1.24 8.92 24.68
CA ASN A 2 0.30 7.98 24.07
C ASN A 2 -0.25 8.48 22.75
N GLU A 3 -0.53 9.77 22.69
CA GLU A 3 -1.06 10.39 21.50
C GLU A 3 -0.12 10.29 20.33
N THR A 4 1.19 10.55 20.55
CA THR A 4 2.20 10.46 19.52
C THR A 4 2.35 9.03 18.99
N ASN A 5 2.31 8.04 19.91
CA ASN A 5 2.41 6.63 19.51
C ASN A 5 1.19 6.18 18.72
N SER A 6 -0.01 6.58 19.14
CA SER A 6 -1.24 6.26 18.41
C SER A 6 -1.24 6.89 17.04
N LYS A 7 -0.83 8.15 16.93
CA LYS A 7 -0.74 8.86 15.68
C LYS A 7 0.26 8.20 14.75
N LYS A 8 1.44 7.81 15.28
CA LYS A 8 2.46 7.12 14.52
C LYS A 8 1.96 5.77 14.01
N LYS A 9 1.23 5.03 14.86
CA LYS A 9 0.68 3.72 14.51
C LYS A 9 -0.34 3.83 13.38
N TYR A 10 -1.15 4.90 13.39
CA TYR A 10 -2.23 5.09 12.44
C TYR A 10 -1.96 6.19 11.43
N ASP A 11 -0.70 6.60 11.32
CA ASP A 11 -0.33 7.63 10.34
C ASP A 11 -0.21 7.00 8.95
N LEU A 12 -1.36 6.68 8.37
CA LEU A 12 -1.42 6.01 7.09
C LEU A 12 -1.09 6.95 5.94
N GLU A 13 -1.35 8.24 6.11
CA GLU A 13 -0.96 9.21 5.09
C GLU A 13 0.54 9.20 4.87
N GLU A 14 1.30 9.28 5.96
CA GLU A 14 2.76 9.25 5.88
C GLU A 14 3.27 7.87 5.47
N ARG A 15 2.75 6.80 6.05
CA ARG A 15 3.20 5.44 5.75
C ARG A 15 2.98 5.07 4.30
N THR A 16 1.83 5.44 3.73
CA THR A 16 1.56 5.12 2.32
C THR A 16 2.41 5.97 1.38
N ALA A 17 2.68 7.22 1.74
CA ALA A 17 3.56 8.08 0.96
C ALA A 17 4.99 7.53 0.96
N VAL A 18 5.50 7.14 2.14
CA VAL A 18 6.85 6.57 2.26
C VAL A 18 6.96 5.27 1.48
N LEU A 19 5.93 4.43 1.52
CA LEU A 19 5.95 3.20 0.72
C LEU A 19 6.11 3.53 -0.76
N GLY A 20 5.33 4.49 -1.27
CA GLY A 20 5.45 4.93 -2.66
C GLY A 20 6.85 5.41 -3.00
N GLU A 21 7.45 6.22 -2.11
CA GLU A 21 8.81 6.72 -2.29
C GLU A 21 9.81 5.58 -2.34
N GLN A 22 9.71 4.62 -1.43
CA GLN A 22 10.62 3.48 -1.38
C GLN A 22 10.48 2.59 -2.62
N ILE A 23 9.27 2.44 -3.12
CA ILE A 23 9.03 1.71 -4.37
C ILE A 23 9.71 2.41 -5.54
N ILE A 24 9.64 3.73 -5.59
CA ILE A 24 10.32 4.50 -6.63
C ILE A 24 11.84 4.29 -6.55
N LEU A 25 12.39 4.30 -5.34
CA LEU A 25 13.82 4.05 -5.15
C LEU A 25 14.21 2.64 -5.58
N LEU A 26 13.37 1.65 -5.30
CA LEU A 26 13.59 0.28 -5.78
C LEU A 26 13.59 0.25 -7.30
N ALA A 27 12.61 0.90 -7.92
CA ALA A 27 12.50 0.93 -9.38
C ALA A 27 13.75 1.52 -10.03
N LYS A 28 14.34 2.53 -9.40
CA LYS A 28 15.58 3.15 -9.90
C LYS A 28 16.77 2.20 -9.89
N LYS A 29 16.73 1.17 -9.05
CA LYS A 29 17.80 0.17 -8.96
C LYS A 29 17.64 -0.96 -9.97
N LEU A 30 16.46 -1.12 -10.56
CA LEU A 30 16.20 -2.20 -11.51
C LEU A 30 16.88 -1.93 -12.85
N PRO A 31 17.51 -2.95 -13.45
CA PRO A 31 17.98 -2.81 -14.82
C PRO A 31 16.82 -2.49 -15.76
N TYR A 32 17.06 -1.57 -16.69
CA TYR A 32 16.04 -1.16 -17.65
C TYR A 32 16.08 -2.15 -18.83
N ASN A 33 15.16 -3.12 -18.81
CA ASN A 33 15.08 -4.15 -19.84
C ASN A 33 13.62 -4.52 -20.12
N GLU A 34 13.42 -5.38 -21.12
CA GLU A 34 12.08 -5.72 -21.59
C GLU A 34 11.23 -6.46 -20.55
N ILE A 35 11.87 -7.13 -19.59
CA ILE A 35 11.13 -7.82 -18.52
C ILE A 35 10.77 -6.84 -17.41
N ASN A 36 11.73 -6.04 -16.98
CA ASN A 36 11.52 -5.13 -15.85
C ASN A 36 10.62 -3.94 -16.17
N LYS A 37 10.63 -3.46 -17.43
CA LYS A 37 9.83 -2.30 -17.81
C LYS A 37 8.34 -2.43 -17.46
N PRO A 38 7.64 -3.48 -17.94
CA PRO A 38 6.22 -3.61 -17.62
C PRO A 38 5.97 -3.90 -16.13
N LEU A 39 6.86 -4.66 -15.49
CA LEU A 39 6.72 -4.97 -14.06
C LEU A 39 6.88 -3.70 -13.21
N MET A 40 7.87 -2.88 -13.54
CA MET A 40 8.11 -1.61 -12.89
C MET A 40 6.92 -0.67 -13.00
N SER A 41 6.37 -0.58 -14.21
CA SER A 41 5.23 0.28 -14.49
C SER A 41 4.04 -0.08 -13.60
N GLN A 42 3.74 -1.37 -13.50
CA GLN A 42 2.62 -1.86 -12.70
C GLN A 42 2.88 -1.70 -11.21
N LEU A 43 4.10 -1.95 -10.76
CA LEU A 43 4.46 -1.80 -9.36
C LEU A 43 4.30 -0.34 -8.92
N ILE A 44 4.84 0.59 -9.70
CA ILE A 44 4.73 2.02 -9.38
C ILE A 44 3.27 2.46 -9.37
N ARG A 45 2.50 2.04 -10.38
CA ARG A 45 1.09 2.38 -10.47
C ARG A 45 0.31 1.93 -9.22
N SER A 46 0.44 0.66 -8.86
CA SER A 46 -0.32 0.14 -7.72
C SER A 46 0.15 0.73 -6.40
N ALA A 47 1.46 0.83 -6.20
CA ALA A 47 2.01 1.33 -4.95
C ALA A 47 1.67 2.80 -4.70
N THR A 48 1.73 3.64 -5.75
CA THR A 48 1.39 5.06 -5.60
C THR A 48 -0.11 5.27 -5.47
N SER A 49 -0.91 4.36 -6.01
CA SER A 49 -2.38 4.38 -5.87
C SER A 49 -2.83 4.19 -4.43
N ILE A 50 -2.06 3.44 -3.63
CA ILE A 50 -2.42 3.20 -2.22
C ILE A 50 -2.56 4.54 -1.48
N GLY A 51 -1.53 5.36 -1.53
CA GLY A 51 -1.52 6.64 -0.84
C GLY A 51 -2.52 7.63 -1.43
N ALA A 52 -2.65 7.65 -2.76
CA ALA A 52 -3.60 8.55 -3.42
C ALA A 52 -5.03 8.25 -2.98
N ASN A 53 -5.40 6.99 -2.90
CA ASN A 53 -6.75 6.61 -2.47
C ASN A 53 -6.94 6.80 -0.97
N TYR A 54 -5.90 6.59 -0.18
CA TYR A 54 -6.01 6.87 1.24
C TYR A 54 -6.25 8.35 1.50
N MET A 55 -5.57 9.24 0.77
CA MET A 55 -5.80 10.69 0.91
C MET A 55 -7.26 11.04 0.60
N GLU A 56 -7.84 10.41 -0.41
CA GLU A 56 -9.25 10.63 -0.74
C GLU A 56 -10.17 10.07 0.33
N ALA A 57 -9.82 8.93 0.94
CA ALA A 57 -10.57 8.37 2.05
C ALA A 57 -10.58 9.32 3.25
N ASP A 58 -9.42 9.89 3.54
CA ASP A 58 -9.25 10.78 4.69
C ASP A 58 -10.15 12.02 4.62
N VAL A 59 -10.50 12.47 3.42
CA VAL A 59 -11.37 13.63 3.22
C VAL A 59 -12.74 13.24 2.65
N ALA A 60 -13.11 11.97 2.77
CA ALA A 60 -14.38 11.47 2.25
C ALA A 60 -15.56 12.15 2.96
N GLU A 61 -16.60 12.45 2.19
CA GLU A 61 -17.77 13.17 2.68
C GLU A 61 -18.81 12.27 3.34
N SER A 62 -18.70 10.95 3.17
CA SER A 62 -19.65 9.99 3.75
C SER A 62 -18.93 8.74 4.18
N LYS A 63 -19.59 7.97 5.09
CA LYS A 63 -19.06 6.68 5.53
C LYS A 63 -18.95 5.70 4.38
N LYS A 64 -19.91 5.73 3.48
CA LYS A 64 -19.93 4.86 2.31
C LYS A 64 -18.76 5.17 1.38
N ASP A 65 -18.49 6.45 1.15
CA ASP A 65 -17.37 6.88 0.31
C ASP A 65 -16.04 6.51 0.96
N PHE A 66 -15.91 6.74 2.27
CA PHE A 66 -14.72 6.33 3.03
C PHE A 66 -14.46 4.84 2.87
N GLN A 67 -15.49 4.02 3.10
CA GLN A 67 -15.38 2.57 3.00
C GLN A 67 -15.00 2.12 1.60
N HIS A 68 -15.55 2.77 0.58
CA HIS A 68 -15.22 2.48 -0.82
C HIS A 68 -13.73 2.76 -1.10
N LYS A 69 -13.24 3.92 -0.66
CA LYS A 69 -11.83 4.31 -0.87
C LYS A 69 -10.87 3.40 -0.12
N ILE A 70 -11.20 3.01 1.10
CA ILE A 70 -10.37 2.05 1.86
C ILE A 70 -10.36 0.69 1.16
N GLY A 71 -11.49 0.29 0.56
CA GLY A 71 -11.56 -0.92 -0.24
C GLY A 71 -10.59 -0.88 -1.42
N ILE A 72 -10.47 0.26 -2.08
CA ILE A 72 -9.49 0.44 -3.16
C ILE A 72 -8.07 0.35 -2.62
N CYS A 73 -7.79 0.98 -1.47
CA CYS A 73 -6.48 0.88 -0.82
C CYS A 73 -6.11 -0.58 -0.58
N LYS A 74 -7.03 -1.37 -0.05
CA LYS A 74 -6.80 -2.79 0.20
C LYS A 74 -6.47 -3.54 -1.09
N LYS A 75 -7.25 -3.28 -2.14
CA LYS A 75 -7.05 -3.91 -3.45
C LYS A 75 -5.67 -3.57 -4.03
N GLU A 76 -5.30 -2.30 -4.01
CA GLU A 76 -4.01 -1.86 -4.57
C GLU A 76 -2.84 -2.35 -3.74
N THR A 77 -3.01 -2.46 -2.44
CA THR A 77 -1.98 -3.02 -1.56
C THR A 77 -1.72 -4.49 -1.89
N LYS A 78 -2.79 -5.25 -2.09
CA LYS A 78 -2.69 -6.64 -2.48
C LYS A 78 -2.02 -6.79 -3.85
N GLU A 79 -2.36 -5.92 -4.79
CA GLU A 79 -1.76 -5.91 -6.13
C GLU A 79 -0.26 -5.58 -6.04
N THR A 80 0.11 -4.64 -5.17
CA THR A 80 1.51 -4.27 -4.97
C THR A 80 2.33 -5.47 -4.50
N LEU A 81 1.78 -6.29 -3.59
CA LEU A 81 2.44 -7.53 -3.16
C LEU A 81 2.70 -8.46 -4.34
N HIS A 82 1.74 -8.58 -5.23
CA HIS A 82 1.89 -9.40 -6.43
C HIS A 82 3.05 -8.92 -7.31
N TRP A 83 3.10 -7.62 -7.59
CA TRP A 83 4.17 -7.07 -8.42
C TRP A 83 5.54 -7.18 -7.75
N LEU A 84 5.62 -6.99 -6.44
CA LEU A 84 6.87 -7.18 -5.71
C LEU A 84 7.37 -8.63 -5.82
N ARG A 85 6.45 -9.58 -5.77
CA ARG A 85 6.80 -10.99 -5.95
C ARG A 85 7.46 -11.24 -7.31
N LEU A 86 6.88 -10.68 -8.38
CA LEU A 86 7.40 -10.88 -9.72
C LEU A 86 8.71 -10.12 -9.95
N ILE A 87 8.82 -8.93 -9.39
CA ILE A 87 10.07 -8.15 -9.44
C ILE A 87 11.19 -8.93 -8.77
N LEU A 88 10.93 -9.50 -7.60
CA LEU A 88 11.93 -10.29 -6.88
C LEU A 88 12.35 -11.52 -7.69
N PHE A 89 11.39 -12.21 -8.28
CA PHE A 89 11.68 -13.38 -9.11
C PHE A 89 12.61 -13.03 -10.25
N ALA A 90 12.38 -11.88 -10.89
CA ALA A 90 13.18 -11.42 -12.02
C ALA A 90 14.52 -10.80 -11.60
N ASN A 91 14.67 -10.40 -10.34
CA ASN A 91 15.84 -9.65 -9.86
C ASN A 91 16.26 -10.15 -8.47
N VAL A 92 16.77 -11.38 -8.40
CA VAL A 92 17.08 -12.04 -7.12
C VAL A 92 18.12 -11.30 -6.29
N ASN A 93 18.97 -10.48 -6.90
CA ASN A 93 19.96 -9.68 -6.20
C ASN A 93 19.33 -8.56 -5.36
N LEU A 94 18.04 -8.26 -5.57
CA LEU A 94 17.32 -7.23 -4.81
C LEU A 94 16.40 -7.86 -3.75
N LYS A 95 16.71 -9.07 -3.32
CA LYS A 95 15.89 -9.81 -2.35
C LYS A 95 15.67 -9.03 -1.06
N THR A 96 16.71 -8.47 -0.48
CA THR A 96 16.62 -7.75 0.79
C THR A 96 15.67 -6.56 0.68
N GLU A 97 15.84 -5.75 -0.35
CA GLU A 97 15.00 -4.58 -0.57
C GLU A 97 13.55 -4.97 -0.82
N CYS A 98 13.34 -5.97 -1.68
CA CYS A 98 11.98 -6.43 -2.00
C CYS A 98 11.26 -7.02 -0.79
N GLU A 99 11.96 -7.81 0.03
CA GLU A 99 11.33 -8.41 1.20
C GLU A 99 10.95 -7.37 2.25
N LYS A 100 11.79 -6.36 2.41
CA LYS A 100 11.49 -5.26 3.33
C LYS A 100 10.22 -4.52 2.91
N LEU A 101 10.09 -4.24 1.61
CA LEU A 101 8.91 -3.58 1.08
C LEU A 101 7.67 -4.48 1.14
N LYS A 102 7.85 -5.78 0.92
CA LYS A 102 6.76 -6.74 1.06
C LYS A 102 6.22 -6.76 2.49
N ASN A 103 7.11 -6.71 3.48
CA ASN A 103 6.69 -6.72 4.88
C ASN A 103 5.87 -5.49 5.24
N GLU A 104 6.30 -4.31 4.83
CA GLU A 104 5.53 -3.08 5.08
C GLU A 104 4.21 -3.10 4.31
N THR A 105 4.23 -3.54 3.06
CA THR A 105 3.02 -3.62 2.24
C THR A 105 2.01 -4.60 2.86
N HIS A 106 2.49 -5.73 3.35
CA HIS A 106 1.63 -6.72 4.00
C HIS A 106 1.01 -6.16 5.28
N GLU A 107 1.78 -5.42 6.06
CA GLU A 107 1.26 -4.78 7.26
C GLU A 107 0.15 -3.79 6.93
N LEU A 108 0.35 -2.97 5.88
CA LEU A 108 -0.68 -2.03 5.43
C LEU A 108 -1.93 -2.78 4.97
N LEU A 109 -1.77 -3.91 4.29
CA LEU A 109 -2.90 -4.73 3.86
C LEU A 109 -3.75 -5.16 5.07
N LEU A 110 -3.10 -5.62 6.14
CA LEU A 110 -3.79 -6.04 7.35
C LEU A 110 -4.51 -4.87 8.02
N ILE A 111 -3.90 -3.69 8.01
CA ILE A 111 -4.51 -2.48 8.58
C ILE A 111 -5.77 -2.10 7.79
N PHE A 112 -5.69 -2.07 6.46
CA PHE A 112 -6.86 -1.74 5.64
C PHE A 112 -7.98 -2.77 5.80
N ALA A 113 -7.62 -4.05 5.89
CA ALA A 113 -8.60 -5.11 6.14
C ALA A 113 -9.29 -4.91 7.50
N SER A 114 -8.52 -4.53 8.51
CA SER A 114 -9.05 -4.26 9.86
C SER A 114 -10.03 -3.08 9.85
N ILE A 115 -9.68 -2.00 9.14
CA ILE A 115 -10.56 -0.83 9.01
C ILE A 115 -11.88 -1.23 8.35
N LEU A 116 -11.81 -2.00 7.27
CA LEU A 116 -13.03 -2.45 6.56
C LEU A 116 -13.89 -3.35 7.43
N ASN A 117 -13.28 -4.23 8.21
CA ASN A 117 -14.03 -5.09 9.12
C ASN A 117 -14.76 -4.26 10.18
N LYS A 118 -14.12 -3.25 10.73
CA LYS A 118 -14.77 -2.34 11.69
C LYS A 118 -15.93 -1.60 11.04
N CYS A 119 -15.79 -1.16 9.81
CA CYS A 119 -16.86 -0.49 9.08
C CYS A 119 -18.06 -1.41 8.91
N LYS A 120 -17.83 -2.68 8.54
CA LYS A 120 -18.90 -3.67 8.38
C LYS A 120 -19.61 -3.95 9.70
N MET A 121 -18.87 -4.11 10.78
CA MET A 121 -19.45 -4.36 12.09
C MET A 121 -20.29 -3.18 12.57
N ASN A 122 -19.82 -1.96 12.35
CA ASN A 122 -20.58 -0.77 12.72
C ASN A 122 -21.87 -0.66 11.91
N SER A 123 -21.84 -1.03 10.63
CA SER A 123 -23.05 -1.05 9.78
C SER A 123 -24.07 -2.06 10.30
N LEU A 124 -23.61 -3.22 10.78
CA LEU A 124 -24.52 -4.26 11.30
C LEU A 124 -25.18 -3.85 12.62
N LYS A 125 -24.57 -2.96 13.39
CA LYS A 125 -25.11 -2.49 14.67
C LYS A 125 -26.20 -1.44 14.49
N THR A 126 -26.27 -0.83 13.34
CA THR A 126 -27.30 0.17 13.04
C THR A 126 -28.47 -0.46 12.30
#